data_b7e69c6c25d8cbcd43f3b6325b5c94bc
#
_entry.id   b7e69c6c25d8cbcd43f3b6325b5c94bc
#
_cell.length_a   1.000
_cell.length_b   1.000
_cell.length_c   1.000
_cell.angle_alpha   90.00
_cell.angle_beta   90.00
_cell.angle_gamma   90.00
#
_symmetry.space_group_name_H-M   'P 1'
#
loop_
_entity.id
_entity.type
_entity.pdbx_description
1 polymer ?
#
loop_
_entity_poly.entity_id
_entity_poly.type
_entity_poly.pdbx_seq_one_letter_code
_entity_poly.pdbx_strand_id
1 'polypeptide(L)' 'MTPLKVKTVTELQREASAIVDSVIKGEQVVITKNGKPVAIMQRVSEQDLSFDKPKKK' A
#
# COMPACT_ATOMS: atom_id res chain seq x y z
N MET A 1 8.05 -12.18 -11.30
CA MET A 1 8.28 -11.93 -9.88
C MET A 1 7.79 -10.54 -9.53
N THR A 2 7.08 -10.43 -8.44
CA THR A 2 6.50 -9.15 -8.08
C THR A 2 7.51 -8.30 -7.33
N PRO A 3 7.73 -7.07 -7.73
CA PRO A 3 8.66 -6.22 -6.99
C PRO A 3 8.14 -5.98 -5.59
N LEU A 4 9.04 -5.95 -4.66
CA LEU A 4 8.70 -5.70 -3.27
C LEU A 4 9.52 -4.54 -2.78
N LYS A 5 8.88 -3.49 -2.30
CA LYS A 5 9.56 -2.35 -1.76
C LYS A 5 9.32 -2.26 -0.28
N VAL A 6 10.26 -1.69 0.43
CA VAL A 6 10.14 -1.51 1.87
C VAL A 6 10.27 -0.03 2.15
N LYS A 7 9.29 0.53 2.88
CA LYS A 7 9.29 1.93 3.24
C LYS A 7 8.96 2.07 4.71
N THR A 8 9.46 3.11 5.31
CA THR A 8 9.08 3.40 6.69
C THR A 8 7.79 4.21 6.71
N VAL A 9 7.20 4.28 7.89
CA VAL A 9 6.00 5.11 8.06
C VAL A 9 6.29 6.56 7.67
N THR A 10 7.46 7.06 8.05
CA THR A 10 7.83 8.43 7.71
C THR A 10 7.90 8.62 6.20
N GLU A 11 8.49 7.64 5.50
CA GLU A 11 8.56 7.74 4.06
C GLU A 11 7.17 7.66 3.43
N LEU A 12 6.31 6.82 4.00
CA LEU A 12 4.95 6.74 3.51
C LEU A 12 4.24 8.09 3.64
N GLN A 13 4.43 8.75 4.76
CA GLN A 13 3.80 10.06 4.95
C GLN A 13 4.28 11.06 3.92
N ARG A 14 5.57 11.03 3.61
CA ARG A 14 6.13 12.00 2.70
C ARG A 14 5.88 11.67 1.24
N GLU A 15 5.79 10.39 0.92
CA GLU A 15 5.73 9.95 -0.45
C GLU A 15 4.43 9.20 -0.76
N ALA A 16 3.38 9.51 -0.04
CA ALA A 16 2.17 8.72 -0.11
C ALA A 16 1.65 8.58 -1.55
N SER A 17 1.60 9.67 -2.29
CA SER A 17 1.09 9.62 -3.65
C SER A 17 1.95 8.71 -4.54
N ALA A 18 3.26 8.85 -4.43
CA ALA A 18 4.14 8.04 -5.25
C ALA A 18 4.04 6.57 -4.87
N ILE A 19 3.91 6.29 -3.58
CA ILE A 19 3.80 4.92 -3.13
C ILE A 19 2.49 4.31 -3.60
N VAL A 20 1.40 5.06 -3.52
CA VAL A 20 0.12 4.56 -3.99
C VAL A 20 0.17 4.30 -5.49
N ASP A 21 0.81 5.18 -6.25
CA ASP A 21 0.94 4.97 -7.68
C ASP A 21 1.71 3.68 -7.99
N SER A 22 2.74 3.40 -7.22
CA SER A 22 3.49 2.16 -7.41
C SER A 22 2.61 0.95 -7.10
N VAL A 23 1.80 1.04 -6.05
CA VAL A 23 0.92 -0.06 -5.70
C VAL A 23 -0.11 -0.29 -6.80
N ILE A 24 -0.64 0.77 -7.38
CA ILE A 24 -1.60 0.65 -8.46
C ILE A 24 -0.99 -0.08 -9.64
N LYS A 25 0.30 0.11 -9.87
CA LYS A 25 0.98 -0.55 -10.96
C LYS A 25 1.28 -2.01 -10.68
N GLY A 26 0.98 -2.48 -9.49
CA GLY A 26 1.16 -3.88 -9.16
C GLY A 26 2.29 -4.17 -8.20
N GLU A 27 2.94 -3.15 -7.68
CA GLU A 27 4.02 -3.36 -6.73
C GLU A 27 3.47 -3.53 -5.34
N GLN A 28 4.19 -4.27 -4.53
CA GLN A 28 3.83 -4.40 -3.12
C GLN A 28 4.79 -3.59 -2.29
N VAL A 29 4.28 -2.90 -1.29
CA VAL A 29 5.10 -2.06 -0.43
C VAL A 29 4.89 -2.49 1.00
N VAL A 30 5.96 -2.86 1.67
CA VAL A 30 5.91 -3.21 3.09
C VAL A 30 6.22 -1.95 3.88
N ILE A 31 5.37 -1.65 4.83
CA ILE A 31 5.55 -0.47 5.69
C ILE A 31 6.14 -0.94 7.00
N THR A 32 7.21 -0.31 7.40
CA THR A 32 7.87 -0.66 8.65
C THR A 32 7.79 0.49 9.63
N LYS A 33 7.82 0.14 10.89
CA LYS A 33 7.87 1.12 11.97
C LYS A 33 8.83 0.60 13.01
N ASN A 34 9.79 1.43 13.38
CA ASN A 34 10.80 1.04 14.36
C ASN A 34 11.52 -0.23 13.94
N GLY A 35 11.78 -0.36 12.65
CA GLY A 35 12.51 -1.50 12.13
C GLY A 35 11.70 -2.77 11.99
N LYS A 36 10.39 -2.71 12.19
CA LYS A 36 9.57 -3.90 12.12
C LYS A 36 8.48 -3.73 11.07
N PRO A 37 8.20 -4.75 10.29
CA PRO A 37 7.10 -4.66 9.33
C PRO A 37 5.77 -4.64 10.07
N VAL A 38 4.96 -3.66 9.77
CA VAL A 38 3.66 -3.52 10.44
C VAL A 38 2.50 -3.57 9.45
N ALA A 39 2.76 -3.41 8.17
CA ALA A 39 1.67 -3.39 7.19
C ALA A 39 2.23 -3.67 5.82
N ILE A 40 1.35 -4.04 4.92
CA ILE A 40 1.73 -4.20 3.54
C ILE A 40 0.67 -3.53 2.69
N MET A 41 1.10 -2.81 1.67
CA MET A 41 0.19 -2.20 0.72
C MET A 41 0.27 -2.97 -0.57
N GLN A 42 -0.88 -3.34 -1.09
CA GLN A 42 -0.93 -4.06 -2.35
C GLN A 42 -2.20 -3.69 -3.08
N ARG A 43 -2.15 -3.87 -4.37
CA ARG A 43 -3.28 -3.53 -5.19
C ARG A 43 -4.44 -4.47 -4.91
N VAL A 44 -5.63 -3.92 -4.91
CA VAL A 44 -6.84 -4.69 -4.72
C VAL A 44 -7.43 -4.98 -6.07
N SER A 45 -7.82 -6.22 -6.31
CA SER A 45 -8.51 -6.51 -7.54
C SER A 45 -9.99 -6.18 -7.36
N GLU A 46 -10.66 -5.91 -8.46
CA GLU A 46 -12.06 -5.59 -8.37
C GLU A 46 -12.86 -6.73 -7.77
N GLN A 47 -12.42 -7.93 -7.97
CA GLN A 47 -13.14 -9.07 -7.43
C GLN A 47 -13.05 -9.13 -5.93
N ASP A 48 -12.05 -8.49 -5.36
CA ASP A 48 -11.93 -8.47 -3.93
C ASP A 48 -12.76 -7.37 -3.28
N LEU A 49 -13.37 -6.52 -4.09
CA LEU A 49 -14.14 -5.41 -3.58
C LEU A 49 -15.59 -5.81 -3.46
N SER A 50 -15.85 -6.79 -2.64
CA SER A 50 -17.22 -7.22 -2.47
C SER A 50 -17.93 -6.42 -1.40
N PHE A 51 -17.22 -5.57 -0.70
CA PHE A 51 -17.86 -4.77 0.33
C PHE A 51 -18.59 -3.60 -0.31
N ASP A 52 -19.55 -3.08 0.41
CA ASP A 52 -20.26 -1.93 -0.07
C ASP A 52 -19.35 -0.76 -0.19
N LYS A 53 -19.71 0.14 -1.05
CA LYS A 53 -18.92 1.29 -1.19
C LYS A 53 -18.90 2.08 0.06
N PRO A 54 -17.80 2.65 0.38
CA PRO A 54 -17.72 3.48 1.55
C PRO A 54 -18.55 4.71 1.35
N LYS A 55 -19.04 5.09 2.35
CA LYS A 55 -19.79 6.27 2.25
C LYS A 55 -18.96 7.43 2.42
N LYS A 56 -18.66 7.59 2.41
CA LYS A 56 -17.81 8.35 2.62
C LYS A 56 -17.78 9.00 3.32
N LYS A 57 -17.66 9.19 3.68
CA LYS A 57 -17.38 9.58 4.32
C LYS A 57 -17.40 10.14 4.27
#